data_fa78a161548978f2e9ae23447bdbb1a7
#
_entry.id   fa78a161548978f2e9ae23447bdbb1a7
#
_cell.length_a   1.000
_cell.length_b   1.000
_cell.length_c   1.000
_cell.angle_alpha   90.00
_cell.angle_beta   90.00
_cell.angle_gamma   90.00
#
_symmetry.space_group_name_H-M   'P 1'
#
loop_
_entity.id
_entity.type
_entity.pdbx_description
1 polymer ?
#
loop_
_entity_poly.entity_id
_entity_poly.type
_entity_poly.pdbx_seq_one_letter_code
_entity_poly.pdbx_strand_id
1 'polypeptide(L)'
;MTTPGMPLALILAQAPSGGGSSLTPFIVQFGLIIAIIYFIMVRPQQKQRRQHEAALRSLKRGDEVVTSGGIVGEVIHIREMSTDPKSNHMDDRVTIKSAESRLVVERGRIARITGVAGTTSSSAKASTSE
;
A
#
# COMPACT_ATOMS: atom_id res chain seq x y z
N MET A 1 14.69 38.22 23.86
CA MET A 1 15.71 38.19 22.81
C MET A 1 15.30 37.10 21.81
N THR A 2 14.78 37.53 20.71
CA THR A 2 14.33 36.65 19.62
C THR A 2 15.54 36.26 18.79
N THR A 3 15.98 35.06 18.86
CA THR A 3 16.97 34.52 17.90
C THR A 3 16.30 34.46 16.53
N PRO A 4 16.75 35.23 15.56
CA PRO A 4 16.24 35.08 14.20
C PRO A 4 16.64 33.71 13.70
N GLY A 5 15.65 32.90 13.39
CA GLY A 5 15.87 31.61 12.73
C GLY A 5 16.75 31.85 11.49
N MET A 6 17.89 31.23 11.45
CA MET A 6 18.75 31.30 10.28
C MET A 6 17.95 30.83 9.06
N PRO A 7 17.82 31.67 8.04
CA PRO A 7 17.05 31.24 6.86
C PRO A 7 17.78 30.04 6.22
N LEU A 8 17.00 29.04 5.90
CA LEU A 8 17.43 27.80 5.24
C LEU A 8 18.32 28.08 4.00
N ALA A 9 18.15 29.26 3.40
CA ALA A 9 18.96 29.77 2.31
C ALA A 9 20.45 29.94 2.67
N LEU A 10 20.78 30.20 3.94
CA LEU A 10 22.15 30.38 4.39
C LEU A 10 22.90 29.03 4.52
N ILE A 11 22.18 27.96 4.75
CA ILE A 11 22.74 26.59 4.79
C ILE A 11 23.07 26.11 3.36
N LEU A 12 22.29 26.53 2.38
CA LEU A 12 22.51 26.21 0.97
C LEU A 12 23.67 27.06 0.35
N ALA A 13 24.02 28.18 0.98
CA ALA A 13 25.08 29.05 0.48
C ALA A 13 26.49 28.63 0.90
N GLN A 14 26.63 27.64 1.77
CA GLN A 14 27.94 27.08 2.15
C GLN A 14 28.34 25.92 1.23
N ALA A 15 28.21 26.12 -0.07
CA ALA A 15 28.95 25.29 -1.01
C ALA A 15 30.42 25.67 -0.92
N PRO A 16 31.36 24.75 -0.68
CA PRO A 16 32.77 25.05 -0.70
C PRO A 16 33.17 25.50 -2.12
N SER A 17 33.43 26.77 -2.27
CA SER A 17 34.02 27.34 -3.47
C SER A 17 35.51 26.96 -3.54
N GLY A 18 35.74 25.66 -3.82
CA GLY A 18 37.06 25.15 -4.14
C GLY A 18 37.23 25.10 -5.66
N GLY A 19 38.04 25.99 -6.20
CA GLY A 19 38.38 26.03 -7.63
C GLY A 19 39.02 24.73 -8.07
N GLY A 20 38.45 24.16 -9.07
CA GLY A 20 38.85 22.94 -9.75
C GLY A 20 37.62 22.34 -10.37
N SER A 21 37.62 22.04 -11.64
CA SER A 21 36.55 21.47 -12.42
C SER A 21 36.22 20.03 -11.94
N SER A 22 35.88 19.90 -10.67
CA SER A 22 35.44 18.66 -10.10
C SER A 22 33.93 18.61 -10.21
N LEU A 23 33.40 17.65 -10.96
CA LEU A 23 31.98 17.31 -11.05
C LEU A 23 31.45 16.76 -9.69
N THR A 24 32.35 16.57 -8.73
CA THR A 24 32.07 16.01 -7.42
C THR A 24 30.94 16.73 -6.65
N PRO A 25 30.93 18.09 -6.52
CA PRO A 25 29.84 18.75 -5.82
C PRO A 25 28.51 18.59 -6.51
N PHE A 26 28.48 18.54 -7.83
CA PHE A 26 27.24 18.27 -8.59
C PHE A 26 26.72 16.85 -8.39
N ILE A 27 27.62 15.86 -8.36
CA ILE A 27 27.26 14.46 -8.12
C ILE A 27 26.71 14.29 -6.71
N VAL A 28 27.33 14.92 -5.71
CA VAL A 28 26.86 14.86 -4.32
C VAL A 28 25.49 15.54 -4.18
N GLN A 29 25.32 16.70 -4.79
CA GLN A 29 24.05 17.42 -4.76
C GLN A 29 22.94 16.67 -5.48
N PHE A 30 23.19 16.13 -6.66
CA PHE A 30 22.25 15.29 -7.39
C PHE A 30 21.91 14.01 -6.64
N GLY A 31 22.92 13.35 -6.07
CA GLY A 31 22.73 12.16 -5.24
C GLY A 31 21.85 12.43 -4.03
N LEU A 32 22.01 13.57 -3.38
CA LEU A 32 21.18 13.98 -2.24
C LEU A 32 19.71 14.19 -2.66
N ILE A 33 19.49 14.88 -3.79
CA ILE A 33 18.13 15.11 -4.31
C ILE A 33 17.45 13.77 -4.65
N ILE A 34 18.16 12.89 -5.34
CA ILE A 34 17.63 11.56 -5.68
C ILE A 34 17.33 10.75 -4.41
N ALA A 35 18.21 10.79 -3.41
CA ALA A 35 18.01 10.11 -2.15
C ALA A 35 16.75 10.62 -1.42
N ILE A 36 16.52 11.91 -1.40
CA ILE A 36 15.34 12.53 -0.80
C ILE A 36 14.05 12.08 -1.53
N ILE A 37 14.05 12.17 -2.85
CA ILE A 37 12.92 11.73 -3.68
C ILE A 37 12.66 10.24 -3.49
N TYR A 38 13.69 9.42 -3.50
CA TYR A 38 13.59 8.00 -3.25
C TYR A 38 12.97 7.70 -1.88
N PHE A 39 13.43 8.38 -0.84
CA PHE A 39 12.98 8.15 0.52
C PHE A 39 11.52 8.57 0.74
N ILE A 40 11.09 9.69 0.13
CA ILE A 40 9.73 10.20 0.26
C ILE A 40 8.75 9.45 -0.63
N MET A 41 9.15 9.06 -1.84
CA MET A 41 8.24 8.49 -2.84
C MET A 41 8.19 6.96 -2.82
N VAL A 42 9.33 6.30 -2.72
CA VAL A 42 9.43 4.84 -2.83
C VAL A 42 9.07 4.14 -1.52
N ARG A 43 9.54 4.67 -0.41
CA ARG A 43 9.33 4.07 0.91
C ARG A 43 7.85 3.96 1.31
N PRO A 44 7.00 4.99 1.17
CA PRO A 44 5.58 4.89 1.52
C PRO A 44 4.81 3.92 0.62
N GLN A 45 5.17 3.82 -0.66
CA GLN A 45 4.52 2.86 -1.58
C GLN A 45 4.77 1.40 -1.18
N GLN A 46 5.98 1.08 -0.77
CA GLN A 46 6.31 -0.27 -0.31
C GLN A 46 5.54 -0.65 0.96
N LYS A 47 5.36 0.30 1.88
CA LYS A 47 4.59 0.08 3.10
C LYS A 47 3.12 -0.24 2.79
N GLN A 48 2.50 0.49 1.87
CA GLN A 48 1.13 0.25 1.45
C GLN A 48 0.95 -1.12 0.80
N ARG A 49 1.89 -1.52 -0.07
CA ARG A 49 1.86 -2.85 -0.70
C ARG A 49 1.95 -3.97 0.34
N ARG A 50 2.86 -3.86 1.30
CA ARG A 50 3.01 -4.85 2.37
C ARG A 50 1.76 -4.98 3.24
N GLN A 51 1.09 -3.87 3.55
CA GLN A 51 -0.16 -3.87 4.30
C GLN A 51 -1.28 -4.56 3.52
N HIS A 52 -1.38 -4.30 2.22
CA HIS A 52 -2.35 -4.94 1.35
C HIS A 52 -2.10 -6.45 1.24
N GLU A 53 -0.88 -6.87 1.00
CA GLU A 53 -0.49 -8.29 0.96
C GLU A 53 -0.74 -8.99 2.31
N ALA A 54 -0.45 -8.34 3.42
CA ALA A 54 -0.73 -8.86 4.76
C ALA A 54 -2.23 -9.05 5.00
N ALA A 55 -3.06 -8.10 4.55
CA ALA A 55 -4.51 -8.20 4.61
C ALA A 55 -5.02 -9.39 3.76
N LEU A 56 -4.49 -9.57 2.56
CA LEU A 56 -4.84 -10.70 1.70
C LEU A 56 -4.41 -12.06 2.26
N ARG A 57 -3.30 -12.11 2.98
CA ARG A 57 -2.85 -13.34 3.67
C ARG A 57 -3.76 -13.73 4.83
N SER A 58 -4.34 -12.75 5.50
CA SER A 58 -5.28 -12.97 6.59
C SER A 58 -6.71 -13.29 6.14
N LEU A 59 -6.95 -13.39 4.84
CA LEU A 59 -8.24 -13.72 4.25
C LEU A 59 -8.75 -15.06 4.76
N LYS A 60 -9.99 -15.08 5.21
CA LYS A 60 -10.67 -16.27 5.75
C LYS A 60 -11.94 -16.57 4.97
N ARG A 61 -12.43 -17.78 5.16
CA ARG A 61 -13.76 -18.17 4.66
C ARG A 61 -14.83 -17.35 5.38
N GLY A 62 -15.82 -16.87 4.63
CA GLY A 62 -16.88 -16.01 5.14
C GLY A 62 -16.58 -14.52 5.03
N ASP A 63 -15.39 -14.15 4.59
CA ASP A 63 -15.06 -12.74 4.33
C ASP A 63 -15.69 -12.28 3.02
N GLU A 64 -16.23 -11.08 3.02
CA GLU A 64 -16.70 -10.41 1.83
C GLU A 64 -15.54 -9.68 1.16
N VAL A 65 -15.36 -9.94 -0.12
CA VAL A 65 -14.27 -9.38 -0.91
C VAL A 65 -14.77 -8.69 -2.17
N VAL A 66 -14.02 -7.71 -2.62
CA VAL A 66 -14.23 -7.04 -3.90
C VAL A 66 -12.99 -7.26 -4.76
N THR A 67 -13.21 -7.81 -5.96
CA THR A 67 -12.13 -8.02 -6.92
C THR A 67 -11.76 -6.73 -7.64
N SER A 68 -10.60 -6.70 -8.27
CA SER A 68 -10.17 -5.57 -9.11
C SER A 68 -11.10 -5.33 -10.30
N GLY A 69 -11.85 -6.33 -10.73
CA GLY A 69 -12.91 -6.21 -11.74
C GLY A 69 -14.26 -5.72 -11.21
N GLY A 70 -14.36 -5.40 -9.92
CA GLY A 70 -15.60 -4.89 -9.31
C GLY A 70 -16.60 -5.98 -8.89
N ILE A 71 -16.21 -7.24 -8.91
CA ILE A 71 -17.08 -8.35 -8.49
C ILE A 71 -17.03 -8.45 -6.98
N VAL A 72 -18.17 -8.40 -6.34
CA VAL A 72 -18.35 -8.57 -4.90
C VAL A 72 -18.80 -10.00 -4.62
N GLY A 73 -18.21 -10.65 -3.66
CA GLY A 73 -18.60 -12.01 -3.27
C GLY A 73 -18.04 -12.41 -1.92
N GLU A 74 -18.61 -13.46 -1.38
CA GLU A 74 -18.20 -14.08 -0.12
C GLU A 74 -17.21 -15.22 -0.40
N VAL A 75 -16.13 -15.28 0.36
CA VAL A 75 -15.14 -16.36 0.26
C VAL A 75 -15.70 -17.66 0.81
N ILE A 76 -15.83 -18.66 -0.06
CA ILE A 76 -16.30 -19.99 0.33
C ILE A 76 -15.17 -21.00 0.49
N HIS A 77 -14.14 -20.90 -0.35
CA HIS A 77 -13.01 -21.82 -0.33
C HIS A 77 -11.73 -21.13 -0.77
N ILE A 78 -10.64 -21.45 -0.10
CA ILE A 78 -9.31 -20.98 -0.44
C ILE A 78 -8.47 -22.21 -0.80
N ARG A 79 -7.95 -22.23 -2.02
CA ARG A 79 -7.06 -23.28 -2.50
C ARG A 79 -5.65 -22.73 -2.60
N GLU A 80 -4.79 -23.19 -1.73
CA GLU A 80 -3.38 -22.88 -1.76
C GLU A 80 -2.71 -23.65 -2.89
N MET A 81 -2.01 -22.92 -3.77
CA MET A 81 -1.32 -23.50 -4.92
C MET A 81 0.11 -23.89 -4.60
N SER A 82 0.71 -23.30 -3.58
CA SER A 82 2.09 -23.55 -3.21
C SER A 82 2.22 -24.03 -1.76
N THR A 83 3.00 -25.08 -1.61
CA THR A 83 3.29 -25.71 -0.32
C THR A 83 4.43 -24.97 0.42
N ASP A 84 5.15 -24.09 -0.26
CA ASP A 84 6.27 -23.35 0.32
C ASP A 84 5.81 -22.16 1.16
N PRO A 85 6.23 -22.08 2.45
CA PRO A 85 5.88 -20.95 3.31
C PRO A 85 6.51 -19.61 2.85
N LYS A 86 7.45 -19.65 1.92
CA LYS A 86 8.08 -18.46 1.32
C LYS A 86 7.48 -18.07 -0.01
N SER A 87 6.58 -18.86 -0.57
CA SER A 87 5.96 -18.55 -1.83
C SER A 87 4.99 -17.37 -1.68
N ASN A 88 4.88 -16.63 -2.76
CA ASN A 88 3.95 -15.53 -2.82
C ASN A 88 2.53 -16.10 -2.94
N HIS A 89 1.74 -16.04 -1.86
CA HIS A 89 0.37 -16.56 -1.83
C HIS A 89 -0.61 -15.78 -2.74
N MET A 90 -0.11 -14.87 -3.56
CA MET A 90 -0.94 -14.08 -4.48
C MET A 90 -1.51 -14.92 -5.62
N ASP A 91 -0.86 -16.03 -5.97
CA ASP A 91 -1.32 -16.97 -7.01
C ASP A 91 -2.34 -17.97 -6.50
N ASP A 92 -2.59 -18.01 -5.20
CA ASP A 92 -3.60 -18.88 -4.60
C ASP A 92 -4.98 -18.58 -5.17
N ARG A 93 -5.75 -19.64 -5.39
CA ARG A 93 -7.10 -19.52 -5.93
C ARG A 93 -8.12 -19.46 -4.83
N VAL A 94 -8.95 -18.44 -4.88
CA VAL A 94 -10.03 -18.20 -3.94
C VAL A 94 -11.36 -18.38 -4.68
N THR A 95 -12.20 -19.26 -4.17
CA THR A 95 -13.56 -19.40 -4.68
C THR A 95 -14.47 -18.47 -3.91
N ILE A 96 -15.09 -17.55 -4.62
CA ILE A 96 -16.07 -16.62 -4.08
C ILE A 96 -17.48 -16.95 -4.59
N LYS A 97 -18.46 -16.70 -3.77
CA LYS A 97 -19.87 -16.77 -4.14
C LYS A 97 -20.38 -15.34 -4.33
N SER A 98 -20.76 -15.02 -5.54
CA SER A 98 -21.40 -13.75 -5.89
C SER A 98 -22.84 -14.04 -6.30
N ALA A 99 -23.80 -13.65 -5.45
CA ALA A 99 -25.21 -14.01 -5.60
C ALA A 99 -25.38 -15.54 -5.74
N GLU A 100 -25.90 -16.03 -6.86
CA GLU A 100 -26.08 -17.46 -7.14
C GLU A 100 -24.87 -18.13 -7.84
N SER A 101 -23.90 -17.32 -8.26
CA SER A 101 -22.75 -17.80 -9.03
C SER A 101 -21.51 -18.02 -8.17
N ARG A 102 -20.76 -19.05 -8.51
CA ARG A 102 -19.46 -19.33 -7.91
C ARG A 102 -18.35 -18.96 -8.91
N LEU A 103 -17.42 -18.16 -8.45
CA LEU A 103 -16.31 -17.68 -9.25
C LEU A 103 -14.99 -18.06 -8.58
N VAL A 104 -14.01 -18.43 -9.39
CA VAL A 104 -12.65 -18.69 -8.92
C VAL A 104 -11.79 -17.50 -9.34
N VAL A 105 -11.22 -16.82 -8.37
CA VAL A 105 -10.34 -15.67 -8.57
C VAL A 105 -8.98 -15.90 -7.92
N GLU A 106 -7.96 -15.28 -8.45
CA GLU A 106 -6.64 -15.28 -7.81
C GLU A 106 -6.66 -14.34 -6.61
N ARG A 107 -6.00 -14.72 -5.53
CA ARG A 107 -5.89 -13.90 -4.31
C ARG A 107 -5.34 -12.51 -4.60
N GLY A 108 -4.35 -12.40 -5.48
CA GLY A 108 -3.77 -11.13 -5.92
C GLY A 108 -4.73 -10.23 -6.69
N ARG A 109 -5.85 -10.75 -7.18
CA ARG A 109 -6.89 -9.98 -7.87
C ARG A 109 -7.98 -9.43 -6.95
N ILE A 110 -7.89 -9.70 -5.67
CA ILE A 110 -8.77 -9.10 -4.68
C ILE A 110 -8.29 -7.69 -4.38
N ALA A 111 -9.13 -6.70 -4.66
CA ALA A 111 -8.79 -5.30 -4.45
C ALA A 111 -8.92 -4.89 -2.98
N ARG A 112 -9.96 -5.39 -2.30
CA ARG A 112 -10.17 -5.12 -0.87
C ARG A 112 -11.01 -6.20 -0.21
N ILE A 113 -10.87 -6.30 1.10
CA ILE A 113 -11.68 -7.15 1.97
C ILE A 113 -12.61 -6.22 2.74
N THR A 114 -13.91 -6.45 2.64
CA THR A 114 -14.92 -5.60 3.31
C THR A 114 -15.20 -6.05 4.75
N GLY A 115 -14.81 -7.28 5.09
CA GLY A 115 -15.01 -7.86 6.42
C GLY A 115 -15.86 -9.12 6.37
N VAL A 116 -16.33 -9.58 7.53
CA VAL A 116 -17.16 -10.76 7.62
C VAL A 116 -18.54 -10.47 7.01
N ALA A 117 -18.98 -11.30 6.06
CA ALA A 117 -20.29 -11.20 5.47
C ALA A 117 -21.37 -11.24 6.58
N GLY A 118 -22.07 -10.15 6.74
CA GLY A 118 -23.12 -10.02 7.77
C GLY A 118 -22.92 -8.90 8.79
N THR A 119 -21.75 -8.22 8.81
CA THR A 119 -21.51 -7.14 9.79
C THR A 119 -21.72 -5.72 9.22
N THR A 120 -22.13 -5.59 7.96
CA THR A 120 -22.25 -4.31 7.27
C THR A 120 -23.64 -3.68 7.30
N SER A 121 -24.42 -3.84 8.36
CA SER A 121 -25.72 -3.17 8.40
C SER A 121 -25.99 -2.32 9.65
N SER A 122 -24.98 -1.88 10.37
CA SER A 122 -25.24 -1.13 11.60
C SER A 122 -24.58 0.27 11.71
N SER A 123 -24.00 0.83 10.66
CA SER A 123 -23.38 2.15 10.79
C SER A 123 -23.93 3.25 9.88
N ALA A 124 -25.08 3.04 9.28
CA ALA A 124 -25.70 4.07 8.44
C ALA A 124 -27.11 4.44 8.90
N LYS A 125 -27.30 4.65 10.20
CA LYS A 125 -28.52 5.31 10.66
C LYS A 125 -28.36 5.94 12.04
N ALA A 126 -27.74 7.07 12.11
CA ALA A 126 -27.98 8.04 13.19
C ALA A 126 -27.44 9.42 12.81
N SER A 127 -28.12 10.14 11.97
CA SER A 127 -28.17 11.60 12.00
C SER A 127 -29.29 12.09 11.11
N THR A 128 -30.51 11.90 11.56
CA THR A 128 -31.61 12.75 11.14
C THR A 128 -32.59 12.81 12.31
N SER A 129 -32.48 13.82 13.09
CA SER A 129 -33.57 14.38 13.88
C SER A 129 -33.22 15.81 14.19
N GLU A 130 -33.96 16.68 13.54
CA GLU A 130 -34.42 18.00 13.98
C GLU A 130 -33.34 18.95 14.49
#